data_58a77f74979c240f755c04dc344c027f
#
_entry.id   58a77f74979c240f755c04dc344c027f
#
_cell.length_a   1.000
_cell.length_b   1.000
_cell.length_c   1.000
_cell.angle_alpha   90.00
_cell.angle_beta   90.00
_cell.angle_gamma   90.00
#
_symmetry.space_group_name_H-M   'P 1'
#
loop_
_entity.id
_entity.type
_entity.pdbx_description
1 polymer ?
#
loop_
_entity_poly.entity_id
_entity_poly.type
_entity_poly.pdbx_seq_one_letter_code
_entity_poly.pdbx_strand_id
1 'polypeptide(L)'
;MLLAMPVTPAPLTPLQKAQTVVVTSVRARVFSGASGITFADQEGGAVRGLPDAAPEVAARAYRSTGEAFAAGRRTATALRRAGIDVDFAPVLDTADGPLGSRQFTRPEYGVAFARGLGPAACAKHFPGLGSAAHSTDARPHVDARIRRRDLAPFRDAIRHGLQCVMVGNAFYGTRFRASLEPSVYRRLRRLGFRGIAITDSLSLVREAPVERWAPQAIRAGADMVLFTSPAHARRAIRALLPLARRGELDGRVRRILEWRRRLHTR
;
A
#
# COMPACT_ATOMS: atom_id res chain seq x y z
N MET A 1 31.66 36.46 12.25
CA MET A 1 30.44 35.63 12.38
C MET A 1 30.44 34.66 11.18
N LEU A 2 31.04 33.46 11.37
CA LEU A 2 31.03 32.44 10.31
C LEU A 2 29.62 31.85 10.22
N LEU A 3 28.96 32.08 9.09
CA LEU A 3 27.72 31.41 8.74
C LEU A 3 28.07 29.93 8.53
N ALA A 4 27.56 29.05 9.41
CA ALA A 4 27.64 27.61 9.23
C ALA A 4 26.91 27.25 7.92
N MET A 5 27.65 26.78 6.91
CA MET A 5 27.06 26.25 5.68
C MET A 5 26.17 25.04 6.03
N PRO A 6 24.96 24.95 5.46
CA PRO A 6 24.10 23.80 5.70
C PRO A 6 24.84 22.53 5.18
N VAL A 7 25.11 21.61 6.11
CA VAL A 7 25.67 20.30 5.76
C VAL A 7 24.60 19.53 4.97
N THR A 8 24.78 19.45 3.67
CA THR A 8 23.92 18.57 2.84
C THR A 8 24.16 17.13 3.27
N PRO A 9 23.12 16.38 3.67
CA PRO A 9 23.31 15.00 4.08
C PRO A 9 23.92 14.19 2.92
N ALA A 10 24.87 13.32 3.26
CA ALA A 10 25.55 12.46 2.28
C ALA A 10 24.51 11.67 1.46
N PRO A 11 24.75 11.46 0.16
CA PRO A 11 23.86 10.70 -0.70
C PRO A 11 23.74 9.25 -0.19
N LEU A 12 22.52 8.69 -0.24
CA LEU A 12 22.27 7.31 0.19
C LEU A 12 23.09 6.32 -0.65
N THR A 13 23.71 5.35 0.02
CA THR A 13 24.40 4.22 -0.63
C THR A 13 23.41 3.35 -1.42
N PRO A 14 23.87 2.53 -2.39
CA PRO A 14 23.01 1.59 -3.10
C PRO A 14 22.24 0.64 -2.17
N LEU A 15 22.86 0.20 -1.07
CA LEU A 15 22.20 -0.65 -0.07
C LEU A 15 21.06 0.11 0.63
N GLN A 16 21.30 1.33 1.08
CA GLN A 16 20.27 2.16 1.72
C GLN A 16 19.10 2.48 0.77
N LYS A 17 19.38 2.74 -0.52
CA LYS A 17 18.35 2.93 -1.55
C LYS A 17 17.50 1.67 -1.73
N ALA A 18 18.12 0.49 -1.83
CA ALA A 18 17.42 -0.78 -1.94
C ALA A 18 16.58 -1.09 -0.68
N GLN A 19 17.09 -0.79 0.50
CA GLN A 19 16.37 -0.93 1.76
C GLN A 19 15.18 0.03 1.88
N THR A 20 15.30 1.25 1.39
CA THR A 20 14.26 2.28 1.46
C THR A 20 12.98 1.89 0.72
N VAL A 21 13.09 1.16 -0.39
CA VAL A 21 11.93 0.73 -1.18
C VAL A 21 11.30 -0.58 -0.71
N VAL A 22 11.88 -1.26 0.29
CA VAL A 22 11.40 -2.55 0.82
C VAL A 22 10.72 -2.35 2.16
N VAL A 23 9.50 -2.89 2.28
CA VAL A 23 8.70 -2.94 3.52
C VAL A 23 8.52 -4.40 3.92
N THR A 24 8.67 -4.71 5.19
CA THR A 24 8.52 -6.07 5.70
C THR A 24 7.80 -6.11 7.06
N SER A 25 7.23 -7.27 7.38
CA SER A 25 6.62 -7.52 8.69
C SER A 25 7.66 -7.42 9.80
N VAL A 26 7.33 -6.69 10.86
CA VAL A 26 8.10 -6.61 12.11
C VAL A 26 7.39 -7.35 13.24
N ARG A 27 6.06 -7.41 13.18
CA ARG A 27 5.18 -8.26 14.00
C ARG A 27 3.87 -8.49 13.23
N ALA A 28 2.96 -9.30 13.79
CA ALA A 28 1.68 -9.57 13.14
C ALA A 28 0.97 -8.28 12.71
N ARG A 29 0.67 -8.14 11.42
CA ARG A 29 -0.04 -7.02 10.78
C ARG A 29 0.60 -5.64 11.01
N VAL A 30 1.87 -5.57 11.42
CA VAL A 30 2.65 -4.32 11.51
C VAL A 30 3.92 -4.48 10.70
N PHE A 31 4.24 -3.46 9.91
CA PHE A 31 5.30 -3.51 8.91
C PHE A 31 6.15 -2.25 8.98
N SER A 32 7.42 -2.37 8.60
CA SER A 32 8.34 -1.25 8.52
C SER A 32 9.46 -1.53 7.52
N GLY A 33 10.30 -0.56 7.29
CA GLY A 33 11.49 -0.66 6.45
C GLY A 33 12.45 0.50 6.72
N ALA A 34 13.59 0.52 6.02
CA ALA A 34 14.59 1.58 6.19
C ALA A 34 14.14 2.96 5.69
N SER A 35 12.94 3.06 5.10
CA SER A 35 12.30 4.34 4.81
C SER A 35 11.98 5.14 6.09
N GLY A 36 11.90 4.47 7.25
CA GLY A 36 11.45 5.06 8.51
C GLY A 36 9.95 5.33 8.53
N ILE A 37 9.17 4.73 7.64
CA ILE A 37 7.71 4.74 7.64
C ILE A 37 7.22 3.41 8.22
N THR A 38 6.28 3.49 9.16
CA THR A 38 5.63 2.34 9.79
C THR A 38 4.20 2.17 9.25
N PHE A 39 3.80 0.92 9.04
CA PHE A 39 2.52 0.57 8.45
C PHE A 39 1.79 -0.45 9.34
N ALA A 40 0.47 -0.47 9.28
CA ALA A 40 -0.33 -1.53 9.88
C ALA A 40 -1.49 -1.93 8.95
N ASP A 41 -1.97 -3.18 9.08
CA ASP A 41 -3.30 -3.56 8.64
C ASP A 41 -4.28 -3.30 9.78
N GLN A 42 -4.95 -2.16 9.75
CA GLN A 42 -5.93 -1.74 10.77
C GLN A 42 -7.29 -1.48 10.11
N GLU A 43 -7.83 -2.51 9.43
CA GLU A 43 -9.11 -2.42 8.69
C GLU A 43 -10.34 -2.42 9.61
N GLY A 44 -10.20 -2.99 10.79
CA GLY A 44 -11.29 -3.30 11.72
C GLY A 44 -11.75 -4.77 11.68
N GLY A 45 -12.65 -5.11 12.60
CA GLY A 45 -13.12 -6.49 12.75
C GLY A 45 -11.96 -7.47 13.03
N ALA A 46 -11.82 -8.50 12.20
CA ALA A 46 -10.77 -9.51 12.33
C ALA A 46 -9.38 -9.05 11.84
N VAL A 47 -9.29 -7.91 11.15
CA VAL A 47 -8.03 -7.41 10.58
C VAL A 47 -7.57 -6.17 11.33
N ARG A 48 -6.87 -6.40 12.44
CA ARG A 48 -6.33 -5.33 13.32
C ARG A 48 -4.90 -5.65 13.75
N GLY A 49 -3.95 -4.79 13.37
CA GLY A 49 -2.55 -4.83 13.82
C GLY A 49 -2.39 -4.27 15.24
N LEU A 50 -3.38 -3.48 15.69
CA LEU A 50 -3.52 -2.92 17.03
C LEU A 50 -4.87 -3.40 17.59
N PRO A 51 -4.92 -4.54 18.32
CA PRO A 51 -6.18 -5.20 18.71
C PRO A 51 -7.12 -4.32 19.54
N ASP A 52 -6.57 -3.43 20.36
CA ASP A 52 -7.33 -2.57 21.29
C ASP A 52 -7.62 -1.17 20.73
N ALA A 53 -7.26 -0.95 19.44
CA ALA A 53 -7.42 0.34 18.79
C ALA A 53 -8.58 0.34 17.78
N ALA A 54 -9.12 1.53 17.50
CA ALA A 54 -10.10 1.71 16.43
C ALA A 54 -9.50 1.35 15.05
N PRO A 55 -10.33 0.87 14.08
CA PRO A 55 -11.75 0.63 14.22
C PRO A 55 -12.02 -0.76 14.80
N GLU A 56 -13.01 -0.87 15.64
CA GLU A 56 -13.42 -2.13 16.27
C GLU A 56 -14.23 -3.00 15.29
N VAL A 57 -15.11 -2.36 14.54
CA VAL A 57 -16.02 -3.04 13.62
C VAL A 57 -15.42 -3.22 12.23
N ALA A 58 -15.84 -4.28 11.55
CA ALA A 58 -15.46 -4.52 10.16
C ALA A 58 -16.12 -3.53 9.20
N ALA A 59 -15.51 -3.32 8.03
CA ALA A 59 -15.97 -2.37 7.00
C ALA A 59 -17.44 -2.54 6.61
N ARG A 60 -17.95 -3.78 6.55
CA ARG A 60 -19.32 -4.10 6.20
C ARG A 60 -20.36 -3.59 7.23
N ALA A 61 -19.93 -3.27 8.45
CA ALA A 61 -20.84 -2.83 9.51
C ALA A 61 -21.28 -1.36 9.36
N TYR A 62 -20.54 -0.53 8.65
CA TYR A 62 -20.88 0.89 8.49
C TYR A 62 -22.17 1.08 7.69
N ARG A 63 -22.99 2.05 8.12
CA ARG A 63 -24.31 2.35 7.56
C ARG A 63 -24.40 3.73 6.91
N SER A 64 -23.38 4.59 7.13
CA SER A 64 -23.34 5.93 6.56
C SER A 64 -21.91 6.39 6.27
N THR A 65 -21.77 7.39 5.40
CA THR A 65 -20.50 8.09 5.15
C THR A 65 -20.01 8.81 6.40
N GLY A 66 -20.90 9.33 7.24
CA GLY A 66 -20.58 10.00 8.50
C GLY A 66 -19.93 9.04 9.50
N GLU A 67 -20.52 7.87 9.71
CA GLU A 67 -19.94 6.81 10.57
C GLU A 67 -18.56 6.37 10.08
N ALA A 68 -18.44 6.08 8.78
CA ALA A 68 -17.18 5.63 8.18
C ALA A 68 -16.09 6.71 8.29
N PHE A 69 -16.42 7.98 8.02
CA PHE A 69 -15.48 9.09 8.19
C PHE A 69 -15.03 9.26 9.64
N ALA A 70 -15.96 9.23 10.60
CA ALA A 70 -15.65 9.34 12.01
C ALA A 70 -14.76 8.17 12.49
N ALA A 71 -15.02 6.95 12.01
CA ALA A 71 -14.20 5.78 12.29
C ALA A 71 -12.77 5.96 11.74
N GLY A 72 -12.62 6.41 10.49
CA GLY A 72 -11.31 6.72 9.90
C GLY A 72 -10.53 7.74 10.73
N ARG A 73 -11.18 8.80 11.23
CA ARG A 73 -10.55 9.79 12.12
C ARG A 73 -10.08 9.19 13.44
N ARG A 74 -10.92 8.35 14.08
CA ARG A 74 -10.51 7.65 15.32
C ARG A 74 -9.34 6.72 15.07
N THR A 75 -9.36 5.98 13.96
CA THR A 75 -8.27 5.11 13.54
C THR A 75 -6.98 5.90 13.33
N ALA A 76 -7.00 7.01 12.59
CA ALA A 76 -5.84 7.87 12.40
C ALA A 76 -5.24 8.37 13.73
N THR A 77 -6.10 8.69 14.70
CA THR A 77 -5.66 9.10 16.04
C THR A 77 -5.00 7.95 16.80
N ALA A 78 -5.58 6.75 16.75
CA ALA A 78 -5.03 5.55 17.37
C ALA A 78 -3.67 5.15 16.79
N LEU A 79 -3.54 5.19 15.45
CA LEU A 79 -2.29 4.91 14.75
C LEU A 79 -1.17 5.88 15.18
N ARG A 80 -1.44 7.19 15.19
CA ARG A 80 -0.45 8.19 15.63
C ARG A 80 0.02 7.94 17.07
N ARG A 81 -0.91 7.62 17.99
CA ARG A 81 -0.56 7.28 19.38
C ARG A 81 0.33 6.03 19.48
N ALA A 82 0.18 5.10 18.55
CA ALA A 82 0.95 3.87 18.47
C ALA A 82 2.25 4.01 17.65
N GLY A 83 2.57 5.21 17.13
CA GLY A 83 3.75 5.43 16.27
C GLY A 83 3.63 4.76 14.90
N ILE A 84 2.41 4.56 14.40
CA ILE A 84 2.12 4.02 13.06
C ILE A 84 1.76 5.18 12.12
N ASP A 85 2.46 5.27 11.01
CA ASP A 85 2.31 6.36 10.04
C ASP A 85 1.20 6.12 9.03
N VAL A 86 1.02 4.87 8.60
CA VAL A 86 0.15 4.50 7.47
C VAL A 86 -0.65 3.25 7.81
N ASP A 87 -1.94 3.28 7.47
CA ASP A 87 -2.84 2.15 7.49
C ASP A 87 -2.98 1.55 6.09
N PHE A 88 -2.76 0.25 5.95
CA PHE A 88 -3.14 -0.49 4.75
C PHE A 88 -4.67 -0.68 4.68
N ALA A 89 -5.39 0.42 4.76
CA ALA A 89 -6.84 0.57 4.69
C ALA A 89 -7.19 1.93 4.04
N PRO A 90 -8.41 2.06 3.53
CA PRO A 90 -9.50 1.09 3.46
C PRO A 90 -9.33 0.05 2.36
N VAL A 91 -10.07 -1.07 2.50
CA VAL A 91 -10.35 -1.99 1.39
C VAL A 91 -11.40 -1.32 0.50
N LEU A 92 -11.00 -0.91 -0.71
CA LEU A 92 -11.87 -0.29 -1.71
C LEU A 92 -12.38 -1.28 -2.76
N ASP A 93 -12.12 -2.57 -2.56
CA ASP A 93 -12.72 -3.64 -3.37
C ASP A 93 -14.23 -3.63 -3.21
N THR A 94 -14.98 -3.68 -4.33
CA THR A 94 -16.44 -3.60 -4.30
C THR A 94 -17.08 -4.80 -3.61
N ALA A 95 -18.27 -4.59 -3.01
CA ALA A 95 -18.92 -5.51 -2.09
C ALA A 95 -19.33 -6.88 -2.67
N ASP A 96 -19.27 -7.04 -4.00
CA ASP A 96 -19.48 -8.29 -4.73
C ASP A 96 -18.23 -9.18 -4.86
N GLY A 97 -17.09 -8.73 -4.35
CA GLY A 97 -15.84 -9.48 -4.33
C GLY A 97 -15.70 -10.42 -3.12
N PRO A 98 -14.55 -11.13 -3.03
CA PRO A 98 -14.37 -12.28 -2.15
C PRO A 98 -13.90 -11.95 -0.72
N LEU A 99 -13.81 -10.67 -0.32
CA LEU A 99 -13.22 -10.29 0.96
C LEU A 99 -14.23 -10.17 2.11
N GLY A 100 -15.51 -10.39 1.84
CA GLY A 100 -16.55 -10.52 2.86
C GLY A 100 -16.72 -9.29 3.73
N SER A 101 -16.54 -9.45 5.06
CA SER A 101 -16.72 -8.37 6.03
C SER A 101 -15.69 -7.23 5.91
N ARG A 102 -14.57 -7.45 5.22
CA ARG A 102 -13.55 -6.43 4.95
C ARG A 102 -14.00 -5.39 3.92
N GLN A 103 -15.06 -5.67 3.14
CA GLN A 103 -15.59 -4.79 2.10
C GLN A 103 -16.73 -3.93 2.63
N PHE A 104 -16.69 -2.64 2.31
CA PHE A 104 -17.83 -1.74 2.58
C PHE A 104 -19.04 -2.15 1.72
N THR A 105 -20.24 -2.05 2.28
CA THR A 105 -21.49 -2.34 1.54
C THR A 105 -21.68 -1.37 0.39
N ARG A 106 -21.20 -0.14 0.52
CA ARG A 106 -21.25 0.91 -0.48
C ARG A 106 -19.88 1.56 -0.66
N PRO A 107 -19.40 1.77 -1.90
CA PRO A 107 -18.06 2.33 -2.17
C PRO A 107 -17.81 3.68 -1.49
N GLU A 108 -18.85 4.54 -1.40
CA GLU A 108 -18.73 5.86 -0.77
C GLU A 108 -18.40 5.81 0.73
N TYR A 109 -18.70 4.71 1.43
CA TYR A 109 -18.30 4.53 2.84
C TYR A 109 -16.80 4.29 2.94
N GLY A 110 -16.24 3.48 2.04
CA GLY A 110 -14.78 3.28 1.97
C GLY A 110 -14.02 4.58 1.63
N VAL A 111 -14.55 5.37 0.71
CA VAL A 111 -13.97 6.69 0.38
C VAL A 111 -14.07 7.64 1.57
N ALA A 112 -15.19 7.65 2.30
CA ALA A 112 -15.34 8.46 3.51
C ALA A 112 -14.38 8.02 4.61
N PHE A 113 -14.17 6.71 4.81
CA PHE A 113 -13.18 6.17 5.74
C PHE A 113 -11.76 6.62 5.37
N ALA A 114 -11.37 6.52 4.07
CA ALA A 114 -10.08 7.02 3.59
C ALA A 114 -9.89 8.51 3.88
N ARG A 115 -10.92 9.33 3.67
CA ARG A 115 -10.91 10.77 4.00
C ARG A 115 -10.72 11.01 5.50
N GLY A 116 -11.35 10.17 6.33
CA GLY A 116 -11.20 10.20 7.78
C GLY A 116 -9.77 9.86 8.23
N LEU A 117 -9.15 8.84 7.64
CA LEU A 117 -7.73 8.49 7.83
C LEU A 117 -6.79 9.61 7.37
N GLY A 118 -7.20 10.36 6.34
CA GLY A 118 -6.40 11.41 5.76
C GLY A 118 -5.07 10.89 5.19
N PRO A 119 -3.91 11.50 5.51
CA PRO A 119 -2.61 11.09 4.99
C PRO A 119 -2.19 9.67 5.33
N ALA A 120 -2.75 9.08 6.40
CA ALA A 120 -2.46 7.71 6.81
C ALA A 120 -3.11 6.65 5.92
N ALA A 121 -4.05 7.01 5.04
CA ALA A 121 -4.76 6.05 4.20
C ALA A 121 -3.88 5.46 3.11
N CYS A 122 -3.84 4.12 3.01
CA CYS A 122 -3.29 3.37 1.88
C CYS A 122 -4.35 2.39 1.34
N ALA A 123 -5.13 2.83 0.37
CA ALA A 123 -6.28 2.09 -0.15
C ALA A 123 -5.88 0.85 -0.95
N LYS A 124 -6.67 -0.23 -0.84
CA LYS A 124 -6.37 -1.54 -1.43
C LYS A 124 -7.63 -2.26 -1.93
N HIS A 125 -7.50 -3.23 -2.86
CA HIS A 125 -6.34 -3.68 -3.61
C HIS A 125 -6.51 -3.27 -5.08
N PHE A 126 -5.83 -2.24 -5.52
CA PHE A 126 -5.95 -1.76 -6.91
C PHE A 126 -5.56 -2.85 -7.92
N PRO A 127 -6.29 -3.04 -9.03
CA PRO A 127 -7.41 -2.26 -9.57
C PRO A 127 -8.80 -2.69 -9.08
N GLY A 128 -8.89 -3.57 -8.09
CA GLY A 128 -10.11 -4.02 -7.43
C GLY A 128 -10.44 -5.49 -7.66
N LEU A 129 -10.77 -6.20 -6.58
CA LEU A 129 -11.09 -7.63 -6.57
C LEU A 129 -12.61 -7.94 -6.73
N GLY A 130 -13.43 -6.93 -7.04
CA GLY A 130 -14.89 -7.09 -7.05
C GLY A 130 -15.41 -8.14 -8.02
N SER A 131 -14.64 -8.56 -9.04
CA SER A 131 -15.01 -9.63 -9.99
C SER A 131 -14.32 -10.95 -9.71
N ALA A 132 -13.43 -11.03 -8.71
CA ALA A 132 -12.71 -12.24 -8.37
C ALA A 132 -13.61 -13.22 -7.59
N ALA A 133 -13.43 -14.51 -7.83
CA ALA A 133 -14.13 -15.56 -7.08
C ALA A 133 -13.49 -15.86 -5.72
N HIS A 134 -12.18 -15.60 -5.59
CA HIS A 134 -11.39 -15.90 -4.40
C HIS A 134 -10.47 -14.73 -4.01
N SER A 135 -10.13 -14.66 -2.72
CA SER A 135 -9.08 -13.78 -2.23
C SER A 135 -7.69 -14.27 -2.67
N THR A 136 -6.79 -13.35 -2.97
CA THR A 136 -5.37 -13.63 -3.23
C THR A 136 -4.62 -14.12 -1.99
N ASP A 137 -5.17 -13.91 -0.79
CA ASP A 137 -4.68 -14.49 0.46
C ASP A 137 -4.99 -15.99 0.55
N ALA A 138 -6.11 -16.42 -0.02
CA ALA A 138 -6.60 -17.81 0.05
C ALA A 138 -6.09 -18.68 -1.11
N ARG A 139 -5.85 -18.09 -2.28
CA ARG A 139 -5.46 -18.81 -3.49
C ARG A 139 -4.23 -18.16 -4.13
N PRO A 140 -3.23 -18.95 -4.55
CA PRO A 140 -2.03 -18.44 -5.21
C PRO A 140 -2.30 -17.85 -6.60
N HIS A 141 -3.33 -18.35 -7.30
CA HIS A 141 -3.77 -17.84 -8.61
C HIS A 141 -5.23 -17.40 -8.52
N VAL A 142 -5.48 -16.14 -8.84
CA VAL A 142 -6.82 -15.53 -8.83
C VAL A 142 -6.96 -14.67 -10.07
N ASP A 143 -7.94 -15.01 -10.91
CA ASP A 143 -8.33 -14.18 -12.05
C ASP A 143 -9.43 -13.18 -11.65
N ALA A 144 -9.33 -11.99 -12.21
CA ALA A 144 -10.31 -10.94 -12.07
C ALA A 144 -10.45 -10.13 -13.37
N ARG A 145 -11.48 -9.30 -13.45
CA ARG A 145 -11.70 -8.36 -14.57
C ARG A 145 -11.71 -6.94 -14.05
N ILE A 146 -11.14 -6.01 -14.80
CA ILE A 146 -11.19 -4.58 -14.45
C ILE A 146 -12.51 -4.02 -14.95
N ARG A 147 -13.44 -3.72 -14.04
CA ARG A 147 -14.73 -3.08 -14.36
C ARG A 147 -14.69 -1.60 -13.98
N ARG A 148 -15.48 -0.76 -14.65
CA ARG A 148 -15.56 0.68 -14.32
C ARG A 148 -15.93 0.92 -12.85
N ARG A 149 -16.85 0.11 -12.30
CA ARG A 149 -17.30 0.21 -10.91
C ARG A 149 -16.20 -0.14 -9.90
N ASP A 150 -15.25 -1.04 -10.24
CA ASP A 150 -14.13 -1.39 -9.37
C ASP A 150 -13.10 -0.24 -9.27
N LEU A 151 -12.96 0.54 -10.33
CA LEU A 151 -12.05 1.69 -10.37
C LEU A 151 -12.65 2.96 -9.75
N ALA A 152 -13.98 3.05 -9.64
CA ALA A 152 -14.67 4.25 -9.18
C ALA A 152 -14.23 4.68 -7.76
N PRO A 153 -14.22 3.80 -6.74
CA PRO A 153 -13.84 4.20 -5.38
C PRO A 153 -12.38 4.66 -5.30
N PHE A 154 -11.47 4.06 -6.06
CA PHE A 154 -10.09 4.53 -6.13
C PHE A 154 -9.98 5.91 -6.77
N ARG A 155 -10.71 6.15 -7.89
CA ARG A 155 -10.75 7.46 -8.53
C ARG A 155 -11.25 8.54 -7.58
N ASP A 156 -12.31 8.24 -6.84
CA ASP A 156 -12.92 9.17 -5.91
C ASP A 156 -12.00 9.44 -4.71
N ALA A 157 -11.36 8.42 -4.14
CA ALA A 157 -10.37 8.60 -3.08
C ALA A 157 -9.16 9.43 -3.56
N ILE A 158 -8.68 9.21 -4.80
CA ILE A 158 -7.58 9.98 -5.41
C ILE A 158 -7.98 11.47 -5.54
N ARG A 159 -9.19 11.78 -5.98
CA ARG A 159 -9.71 13.16 -6.05
C ARG A 159 -9.76 13.85 -4.69
N HIS A 160 -9.90 13.06 -3.61
CA HIS A 160 -9.88 13.56 -2.24
C HIS A 160 -8.48 13.50 -1.58
N GLY A 161 -7.41 13.37 -2.39
CA GLY A 161 -6.03 13.51 -1.92
C GLY A 161 -5.39 12.24 -1.37
N LEU A 162 -5.88 11.03 -1.73
CA LEU A 162 -5.26 9.76 -1.36
C LEU A 162 -3.77 9.75 -1.76
N GLN A 163 -2.89 9.44 -0.79
CA GLN A 163 -1.44 9.49 -0.97
C GLN A 163 -0.77 8.12 -1.12
N CYS A 164 -1.46 7.02 -0.79
CA CYS A 164 -0.95 5.66 -0.92
C CYS A 164 -2.00 4.73 -1.53
N VAL A 165 -1.56 3.86 -2.45
CA VAL A 165 -2.38 2.79 -3.05
C VAL A 165 -1.59 1.49 -3.03
N MET A 166 -2.20 0.43 -2.49
CA MET A 166 -1.67 -0.92 -2.59
C MET A 166 -2.23 -1.61 -3.85
N VAL A 167 -1.30 -2.11 -4.70
CA VAL A 167 -1.62 -2.85 -5.92
C VAL A 167 -1.67 -4.34 -5.61
N GLY A 168 -2.80 -4.97 -5.86
CA GLY A 168 -3.08 -6.37 -5.51
C GLY A 168 -2.35 -7.40 -6.36
N ASN A 169 -2.57 -8.69 -6.02
CA ASN A 169 -1.88 -9.82 -6.63
C ASN A 169 -2.74 -10.67 -7.60
N ALA A 170 -3.96 -10.25 -7.94
CA ALA A 170 -4.78 -10.95 -8.92
C ALA A 170 -4.29 -10.72 -10.38
N PHE A 171 -4.68 -11.61 -11.28
CA PHE A 171 -4.47 -11.47 -12.72
C PHE A 171 -5.70 -10.82 -13.37
N TYR A 172 -5.48 -9.95 -14.35
CA TYR A 172 -6.53 -9.19 -15.03
C TYR A 172 -6.49 -9.39 -16.56
N GLY A 173 -6.34 -10.65 -16.98
CA GLY A 173 -6.12 -10.99 -18.39
C GLY A 173 -4.76 -10.52 -18.91
N THR A 174 -3.82 -10.32 -18.02
CA THR A 174 -2.46 -9.83 -18.28
C THR A 174 -1.44 -10.96 -18.09
N ARG A 175 -0.24 -10.77 -18.65
CA ARG A 175 0.84 -11.77 -18.51
C ARG A 175 1.27 -11.96 -17.06
N PHE A 176 1.25 -10.89 -16.27
CA PHE A 176 1.64 -10.91 -14.87
C PHE A 176 0.48 -10.48 -13.98
N ARG A 177 0.56 -10.85 -12.70
CA ARG A 177 -0.37 -10.31 -11.68
C ARG A 177 -0.23 -8.79 -11.57
N ALA A 178 -1.28 -8.13 -11.10
CA ALA A 178 -1.37 -6.67 -11.09
C ALA A 178 -0.14 -5.98 -10.46
N SER A 179 0.38 -6.51 -9.34
CA SER A 179 1.56 -5.98 -8.65
C SER A 179 2.86 -6.01 -9.48
N LEU A 180 2.89 -6.79 -10.56
CA LEU A 180 4.06 -6.97 -11.46
C LEU A 180 3.79 -6.48 -12.88
N GLU A 181 2.60 -5.90 -13.14
CA GLU A 181 2.12 -5.58 -14.49
C GLU A 181 2.18 -4.07 -14.77
N PRO A 182 3.04 -3.62 -15.72
CA PRO A 182 3.21 -2.20 -16.01
C PRO A 182 1.92 -1.48 -16.44
N SER A 183 1.02 -2.18 -17.14
CA SER A 183 -0.25 -1.60 -17.61
C SER A 183 -1.16 -1.20 -16.45
N VAL A 184 -1.10 -1.90 -15.32
CA VAL A 184 -1.86 -1.60 -14.11
C VAL A 184 -1.38 -0.30 -13.46
N TYR A 185 -0.05 -0.12 -13.32
CA TYR A 185 0.51 1.13 -12.78
C TYR A 185 0.25 2.33 -13.70
N ARG A 186 0.36 2.15 -15.03
CA ARG A 186 -0.03 3.21 -15.99
C ARG A 186 -1.51 3.57 -15.84
N ARG A 187 -2.40 2.59 -15.63
CA ARG A 187 -3.82 2.83 -15.36
C ARG A 187 -4.02 3.64 -14.09
N LEU A 188 -3.33 3.28 -13.01
CA LEU A 188 -3.37 4.04 -11.74
C LEU A 188 -2.95 5.50 -11.93
N ARG A 189 -1.85 5.72 -12.65
CA ARG A 189 -1.36 7.08 -12.94
C ARG A 189 -2.33 7.88 -13.83
N ARG A 190 -3.01 7.22 -14.78
CA ARG A 190 -4.07 7.87 -15.61
C ARG A 190 -5.31 8.28 -14.82
N LEU A 191 -5.59 7.69 -13.66
CA LEU A 191 -6.62 8.18 -12.74
C LEU A 191 -6.22 9.48 -12.01
N GLY A 192 -5.03 10.02 -12.27
CA GLY A 192 -4.50 11.22 -11.62
C GLY A 192 -3.67 10.94 -10.36
N PHE A 193 -3.43 9.66 -10.00
CA PHE A 193 -2.67 9.31 -8.80
C PHE A 193 -1.20 9.72 -8.92
N ARG A 194 -0.71 10.51 -7.95
CA ARG A 194 0.68 10.99 -7.86
C ARG A 194 1.39 10.52 -6.59
N GLY A 195 0.68 9.80 -5.72
CA GLY A 195 1.21 9.27 -4.47
C GLY A 195 2.07 8.02 -4.63
N ILE A 196 2.30 7.34 -3.51
CA ILE A 196 3.09 6.11 -3.40
C ILE A 196 2.25 4.89 -3.82
N ALA A 197 2.75 4.13 -4.78
CA ALA A 197 2.21 2.82 -5.13
C ALA A 197 3.07 1.73 -4.47
N ILE A 198 2.47 0.96 -3.57
CA ILE A 198 3.10 -0.19 -2.91
C ILE A 198 2.48 -1.49 -3.44
N THR A 199 3.23 -2.57 -3.55
CA THR A 199 2.66 -3.88 -3.88
C THR A 199 1.94 -4.47 -2.67
N ASP A 200 0.91 -5.28 -2.90
CA ASP A 200 0.52 -6.32 -1.96
C ASP A 200 1.69 -7.28 -1.71
N SER A 201 1.60 -8.13 -0.67
CA SER A 201 2.72 -8.96 -0.26
C SER A 201 3.22 -9.89 -1.38
N LEU A 202 4.43 -9.63 -1.84
CA LEU A 202 5.11 -10.51 -2.81
C LEU A 202 5.58 -11.84 -2.18
N SER A 203 5.49 -12.00 -0.87
CA SER A 203 5.70 -13.29 -0.19
C SER A 203 4.63 -14.33 -0.56
N LEU A 204 3.47 -13.90 -1.03
CA LEU A 204 2.36 -14.75 -1.47
C LEU A 204 2.53 -15.23 -2.92
N VAL A 205 3.45 -14.64 -3.67
CA VAL A 205 3.72 -14.97 -5.08
C VAL A 205 4.67 -16.16 -5.15
N ARG A 206 4.18 -17.31 -5.65
CA ARG A 206 4.90 -18.60 -5.60
C ARG A 206 5.49 -19.05 -6.93
N GLU A 207 5.18 -18.39 -8.04
CA GLU A 207 5.53 -18.84 -9.40
C GLU A 207 7.03 -18.74 -9.73
N ALA A 208 7.79 -17.95 -8.95
CA ALA A 208 9.23 -17.86 -9.09
C ALA A 208 9.87 -17.33 -7.78
N PRO A 209 11.21 -17.39 -7.67
CA PRO A 209 11.92 -16.82 -6.55
C PRO A 209 11.70 -15.31 -6.40
N VAL A 210 11.64 -14.85 -5.17
CA VAL A 210 11.38 -13.45 -4.78
C VAL A 210 12.38 -12.45 -5.41
N GLU A 211 13.57 -12.91 -5.74
CA GLU A 211 14.61 -12.14 -6.42
C GLU A 211 14.20 -11.66 -7.82
N ARG A 212 13.27 -12.37 -8.46
CA ARG A 212 12.70 -11.92 -9.74
C ARG A 212 11.60 -10.89 -9.55
N TRP A 213 10.78 -11.05 -8.51
CA TRP A 213 9.57 -10.23 -8.34
C TRP A 213 9.87 -8.81 -7.88
N ALA A 214 10.80 -8.59 -6.95
CA ALA A 214 11.11 -7.26 -6.47
C ALA A 214 11.61 -6.31 -7.58
N PRO A 215 12.63 -6.68 -8.39
CA PRO A 215 13.03 -5.85 -9.53
C PRO A 215 11.92 -5.66 -10.57
N GLN A 216 11.11 -6.70 -10.82
CA GLN A 216 10.01 -6.62 -11.80
C GLN A 216 8.92 -5.65 -11.32
N ALA A 217 8.48 -5.72 -10.05
CA ALA A 217 7.50 -4.80 -9.49
C ALA A 217 7.97 -3.34 -9.58
N ILE A 218 9.22 -3.09 -9.22
CA ILE A 218 9.85 -1.77 -9.35
C ILE A 218 9.82 -1.28 -10.81
N ARG A 219 10.25 -2.10 -11.75
CA ARG A 219 10.20 -1.74 -13.19
C ARG A 219 8.78 -1.58 -13.72
N ALA A 220 7.82 -2.34 -13.19
CA ALA A 220 6.41 -2.19 -13.53
C ALA A 220 5.83 -0.83 -13.09
N GLY A 221 6.37 -0.21 -12.03
CA GLY A 221 5.92 1.11 -11.58
C GLY A 221 5.65 1.24 -10.09
N ALA A 222 5.93 0.19 -9.30
CA ALA A 222 5.86 0.27 -7.84
C ALA A 222 6.91 1.25 -7.30
N ASP A 223 6.54 1.99 -6.28
CA ASP A 223 7.46 2.82 -5.50
C ASP A 223 8.06 2.00 -4.35
N MET A 224 7.26 1.12 -3.74
CA MET A 224 7.66 0.24 -2.64
C MET A 224 7.18 -1.19 -2.91
N VAL A 225 7.88 -2.16 -2.33
CA VAL A 225 7.53 -3.59 -2.39
C VAL A 225 7.35 -4.13 -0.97
N LEU A 226 6.24 -4.85 -0.74
CA LEU A 226 5.88 -5.41 0.57
C LEU A 226 6.18 -6.90 0.63
N PHE A 227 6.70 -7.34 1.77
CA PHE A 227 6.92 -8.75 2.11
C PHE A 227 6.41 -9.05 3.52
N THR A 228 5.60 -10.07 3.69
CA THR A 228 5.23 -10.61 5.01
C THR A 228 6.33 -11.49 5.62
N SER A 229 7.31 -11.93 4.81
CA SER A 229 8.47 -12.69 5.27
C SER A 229 9.73 -11.81 5.31
N PRO A 230 10.35 -11.61 6.49
CA PRO A 230 11.62 -10.89 6.60
C PRO A 230 12.76 -11.55 5.81
N ALA A 231 12.73 -12.89 5.66
CA ALA A 231 13.71 -13.61 4.83
C ALA A 231 13.57 -13.22 3.36
N HIS A 232 12.34 -13.14 2.84
CA HIS A 232 12.05 -12.69 1.48
C HIS A 232 12.49 -11.22 1.27
N ALA A 233 12.23 -10.35 2.25
CA ALA A 233 12.65 -8.95 2.19
C ALA A 233 14.18 -8.82 2.07
N ARG A 234 14.95 -9.57 2.85
CA ARG A 234 16.41 -9.59 2.74
C ARG A 234 16.92 -10.04 1.37
N ARG A 235 16.29 -11.06 0.78
CA ARG A 235 16.60 -11.55 -0.58
C ARG A 235 16.26 -10.50 -1.63
N ALA A 236 15.09 -9.86 -1.50
CA ALA A 236 14.65 -8.77 -2.38
C ALA A 236 15.60 -7.57 -2.34
N ILE A 237 16.07 -7.14 -1.16
CA ILE A 237 17.06 -6.07 -1.02
C ILE A 237 18.31 -6.39 -1.83
N ARG A 238 18.85 -7.62 -1.71
CA ARG A 238 20.04 -8.03 -2.50
C ARG A 238 19.76 -7.97 -4.01
N ALA A 239 18.58 -8.43 -4.44
CA ALA A 239 18.19 -8.43 -5.86
C ALA A 239 17.98 -7.01 -6.43
N LEU A 240 17.71 -6.01 -5.57
CA LEU A 240 17.54 -4.61 -5.95
C LEU A 240 18.87 -3.83 -6.03
N LEU A 241 19.97 -4.36 -5.50
CA LEU A 241 21.27 -3.68 -5.53
C LEU A 241 21.74 -3.28 -6.93
N PRO A 242 21.61 -4.12 -7.97
CA PRO A 242 21.97 -3.71 -9.34
C PRO A 242 21.16 -2.50 -9.83
N LEU A 243 19.85 -2.42 -9.51
CA LEU A 243 19.02 -1.27 -9.86
C LEU A 243 19.46 -0.01 -9.11
N ALA A 244 19.75 -0.16 -7.82
CA ALA A 244 20.23 0.94 -6.98
C ALA A 244 21.58 1.52 -7.48
N ARG A 245 22.52 0.65 -7.88
CA ARG A 245 23.80 1.05 -8.44
C ARG A 245 23.69 1.83 -9.77
N ARG A 246 22.67 1.50 -10.58
CA ARG A 246 22.37 2.20 -11.85
C ARG A 246 21.51 3.45 -11.67
N GLY A 247 21.15 3.83 -10.43
CA GLY A 247 20.29 4.98 -10.17
C GLY A 247 18.79 4.76 -10.47
N GLU A 248 18.38 3.54 -10.84
CA GLU A 248 16.99 3.22 -11.19
C GLU A 248 16.01 3.39 -9.99
N LEU A 249 16.52 3.46 -8.76
CA LEU A 249 15.72 3.67 -7.54
C LEU A 249 15.64 5.14 -7.10
N ASP A 250 16.48 6.04 -7.62
CA ASP A 250 16.67 7.39 -7.06
C ASP A 250 15.37 8.22 -7.04
N GLY A 251 14.61 8.18 -8.11
CA GLY A 251 13.34 8.89 -8.18
C GLY A 251 12.29 8.34 -7.19
N ARG A 252 12.30 7.03 -6.92
CA ARG A 252 11.41 6.39 -5.95
C ARG A 252 11.80 6.74 -4.52
N VAL A 253 13.08 6.61 -4.21
CA VAL A 253 13.65 6.96 -2.91
C VAL A 253 13.32 8.41 -2.57
N ARG A 254 13.52 9.35 -3.49
CA ARG A 254 13.15 10.75 -3.29
C ARG A 254 11.67 10.91 -2.96
N ARG A 255 10.75 10.32 -3.75
CA ARG A 255 9.31 10.39 -3.49
C ARG A 255 8.92 9.80 -2.13
N ILE A 256 9.53 8.67 -1.74
CA ILE A 256 9.28 8.01 -0.44
C ILE A 256 9.73 8.92 0.71
N LEU A 257 10.93 9.49 0.63
CA LEU A 257 11.45 10.37 1.67
C LEU A 257 10.67 11.70 1.75
N GLU A 258 10.20 12.23 0.64
CA GLU A 258 9.29 13.38 0.61
C GLU A 258 7.93 13.05 1.22
N TRP A 259 7.39 11.87 0.93
CA TRP A 259 6.14 11.42 1.56
C TRP A 259 6.31 11.23 3.06
N ARG A 260 7.39 10.59 3.53
CA ARG A 260 7.71 10.47 4.95
C ARG A 260 7.73 11.84 5.65
N ARG A 261 8.42 12.83 5.07
CA ARG A 261 8.42 14.19 5.64
C ARG A 261 7.01 14.74 5.82
N ARG A 262 6.15 14.60 4.80
CA ARG A 262 4.75 15.04 4.88
C ARG A 262 3.91 14.30 5.92
N LEU A 263 4.21 13.03 6.21
CA LEU A 263 3.54 12.26 7.27
C LEU A 263 3.91 12.77 8.66
N HIS A 264 5.17 13.19 8.86
CA HIS A 264 5.69 13.59 10.17
C HIS A 264 5.56 15.11 10.49
N THR A 265 5.20 15.93 9.53
CA THR A 265 5.04 17.39 9.71
C THR A 265 3.61 17.80 10.07
N ARG A 266 2.72 16.87 10.42
CA ARG A 266 1.30 17.14 10.72
C ARG A 266 0.89 16.74 12.13
#